data_6ade4a9c2e9c9199c146a0ab97a59554
#
_entry.id   6ade4a9c2e9c9199c146a0ab97a59554
#
_cell.length_a   1.000
_cell.length_b   1.000
_cell.length_c   1.000
_cell.angle_alpha   90.00
_cell.angle_beta   90.00
_cell.angle_gamma   90.00
#
_symmetry.space_group_name_H-M   'P 1'
#
loop_
_entity.id
_entity.type
_entity.pdbx_description
1 polymer ?
#
loop_
_entity_poly.entity_id
_entity_poly.type
_entity_poly.pdbx_seq_one_letter_code
_entity_poly.pdbx_strand_id
1 'polypeptide(L)'
;MKTSARRTGAVRSDAAQDDAKGAVRSWLRLLGCSTLIENEVRRRLHAQFHTTLPRFDVLAQLDLARRERVPGLTMSELSRRLMVTNGNLTTLVERLAHEKLIRRATSASDKRMSIVSLTPAGKRTLDAMTPAHRKWIVGMFGGLSSEEREQLYALLGKLRTSIRDSLSQPEDA
;
A
#
# COMPACT_ATOMS: atom_id res chain seq x y z
N MET A 1 -22.44 -40.61 34.47
CA MET A 1 -21.25 -39.99 33.80
C MET A 1 -21.69 -39.22 32.55
N LYS A 2 -22.25 -37.99 32.65
CA LYS A 2 -22.69 -37.18 31.49
C LYS A 2 -22.47 -35.66 31.70
N THR A 3 -21.47 -35.21 32.48
CA THR A 3 -21.32 -33.78 32.81
C THR A 3 -20.02 -33.14 32.27
N SER A 4 -19.09 -33.92 31.70
CA SER A 4 -17.76 -33.40 31.27
C SER A 4 -17.75 -32.77 29.86
N ALA A 5 -18.61 -33.21 28.94
CA ALA A 5 -18.53 -32.75 27.51
C ALA A 5 -19.10 -31.33 27.28
N ARG A 6 -20.00 -30.82 28.13
CA ARG A 6 -20.58 -29.48 27.98
C ARG A 6 -19.65 -28.34 28.38
N ARG A 7 -18.75 -28.55 29.34
CA ARG A 7 -17.79 -27.49 29.77
C ARG A 7 -16.69 -27.23 28.74
N THR A 8 -16.27 -28.23 27.99
CA THR A 8 -15.19 -28.10 26.98
C THR A 8 -15.67 -27.34 25.73
N GLY A 9 -16.93 -27.48 25.37
CA GLY A 9 -17.54 -26.75 24.23
C GLY A 9 -17.72 -25.26 24.49
N ALA A 10 -18.17 -24.87 25.69
CA ALA A 10 -18.35 -23.47 26.07
C ALA A 10 -17.02 -22.71 26.14
N VAL A 11 -15.98 -23.30 26.73
CA VAL A 11 -14.65 -22.67 26.83
C VAL A 11 -14.00 -22.47 25.46
N ARG A 12 -14.21 -23.39 24.50
CA ARG A 12 -13.73 -23.22 23.11
C ARG A 12 -14.50 -22.13 22.36
N SER A 13 -15.80 -22.00 22.58
CA SER A 13 -16.62 -20.95 21.99
C SER A 13 -16.21 -19.57 22.48
N ASP A 14 -15.98 -19.41 23.80
CA ASP A 14 -15.57 -18.13 24.39
C ASP A 14 -14.17 -17.70 23.92
N ALA A 15 -13.21 -18.65 23.83
CA ALA A 15 -11.86 -18.36 23.32
C ALA A 15 -11.87 -17.94 21.84
N ALA A 16 -12.65 -18.61 21.00
CA ALA A 16 -12.77 -18.26 19.58
C ALA A 16 -13.47 -16.89 19.39
N GLN A 17 -14.45 -16.57 20.23
CA GLN A 17 -15.15 -15.28 20.19
C GLN A 17 -14.28 -14.14 20.69
N ASP A 18 -13.38 -14.38 21.64
CA ASP A 18 -12.44 -13.37 22.15
C ASP A 18 -11.31 -13.12 21.13
N ASP A 19 -10.83 -14.15 20.44
CA ASP A 19 -9.87 -14.03 19.33
C ASP A 19 -10.47 -13.23 18.17
N ALA A 20 -11.71 -13.49 17.78
CA ALA A 20 -12.41 -12.73 16.75
C ALA A 20 -12.56 -11.24 17.11
N LYS A 21 -12.89 -10.92 18.36
CA LYS A 21 -12.92 -9.53 18.85
C LYS A 21 -11.54 -8.89 18.81
N GLY A 22 -10.50 -9.62 19.17
CA GLY A 22 -9.11 -9.18 19.12
C GLY A 22 -8.68 -8.81 17.70
N ALA A 23 -9.00 -9.65 16.71
CA ALA A 23 -8.72 -9.41 15.30
C ALA A 23 -9.44 -8.14 14.78
N VAL A 24 -10.73 -7.99 15.05
CA VAL A 24 -11.51 -6.81 14.66
C VAL A 24 -10.96 -5.53 15.28
N ARG A 25 -10.61 -5.54 16.57
CA ARG A 25 -9.99 -4.39 17.24
C ARG A 25 -8.65 -4.00 16.60
N SER A 26 -7.83 -4.98 16.26
CA SER A 26 -6.55 -4.77 15.60
C SER A 26 -6.72 -4.16 14.21
N TRP A 27 -7.67 -4.68 13.43
CA TRP A 27 -8.03 -4.15 12.12
C TRP A 27 -8.51 -2.69 12.21
N LEU A 28 -9.43 -2.37 13.12
CA LEU A 28 -9.92 -0.99 13.30
C LEU A 28 -8.79 -0.03 13.69
N ARG A 29 -7.84 -0.48 14.52
CA ARG A 29 -6.69 0.32 14.90
C ARG A 29 -5.75 0.56 13.70
N LEU A 30 -5.48 -0.47 12.91
CA LEU A 30 -4.68 -0.38 11.70
C LEU A 30 -5.31 0.58 10.69
N LEU A 31 -6.62 0.43 10.44
CA LEU A 31 -7.39 1.30 9.55
C LEU A 31 -7.33 2.77 10.00
N GLY A 32 -7.54 3.02 11.29
CA GLY A 32 -7.47 4.37 11.85
C GLY A 32 -6.10 5.00 11.70
N CYS A 33 -5.02 4.28 12.02
CA CYS A 33 -3.65 4.76 11.85
C CYS A 33 -3.33 5.05 10.37
N SER A 34 -3.68 4.14 9.47
CA SER A 34 -3.49 4.28 8.03
C SER A 34 -4.19 5.54 7.49
N THR A 35 -5.46 5.72 7.84
CA THR A 35 -6.26 6.89 7.44
C THR A 35 -5.66 8.21 7.96
N LEU A 36 -5.21 8.26 9.20
CA LEU A 36 -4.57 9.45 9.77
C LEU A 36 -3.28 9.81 9.04
N ILE A 37 -2.42 8.83 8.76
CA ILE A 37 -1.17 9.01 8.02
C ILE A 37 -1.47 9.53 6.61
N GLU A 38 -2.37 8.88 5.87
CA GLU A 38 -2.72 9.28 4.51
C GLU A 38 -3.27 10.70 4.44
N ASN A 39 -4.18 11.06 5.34
CA ASN A 39 -4.77 12.40 5.37
C ASN A 39 -3.73 13.48 5.63
N GLU A 40 -2.81 13.23 6.55
CA GLU A 40 -1.76 14.20 6.86
C GLU A 40 -0.73 14.31 5.73
N VAL A 41 -0.33 13.19 5.11
CA VAL A 41 0.55 13.21 3.93
C VAL A 41 -0.11 13.95 2.77
N ARG A 42 -1.39 13.68 2.49
CA ARG A 42 -2.17 14.36 1.46
C ARG A 42 -2.23 15.87 1.68
N ARG A 43 -2.54 16.28 2.90
CA ARG A 43 -2.57 17.70 3.29
C ARG A 43 -1.21 18.39 3.08
N ARG A 44 -0.11 17.75 3.49
CA ARG A 44 1.25 18.31 3.36
C ARG A 44 1.74 18.34 1.91
N LEU A 45 1.48 17.29 1.12
CA LEU A 45 1.81 17.29 -0.30
C LEU A 45 1.09 18.43 -1.05
N HIS A 46 -0.18 18.64 -0.74
CA HIS A 46 -0.93 19.76 -1.33
C HIS A 46 -0.36 21.11 -0.90
N ALA A 47 -0.14 21.32 0.39
CA ALA A 47 0.30 22.61 0.93
C ALA A 47 1.72 23.01 0.48
N GLN A 48 2.66 22.04 0.39
CA GLN A 48 4.07 22.36 0.12
C GLN A 48 4.49 22.16 -1.33
N PHE A 49 3.80 21.28 -2.08
CA PHE A 49 4.20 20.91 -3.44
C PHE A 49 3.08 21.06 -4.48
N HIS A 50 1.90 21.54 -4.08
CA HIS A 50 0.73 21.69 -4.95
C HIS A 50 0.41 20.41 -5.74
N THR A 51 0.63 19.25 -5.12
CA THR A 51 0.42 17.94 -5.72
C THR A 51 -0.52 17.07 -4.87
N THR A 52 -0.95 15.94 -5.43
CA THR A 52 -1.82 14.98 -4.73
C THR A 52 -1.06 13.72 -4.37
N LEU A 53 -1.50 13.02 -3.32
CA LEU A 53 -0.91 11.74 -2.90
C LEU A 53 -0.90 10.70 -4.05
N PRO A 54 -1.99 10.47 -4.82
CA PRO A 54 -1.93 9.53 -5.94
C PRO A 54 -0.88 9.88 -7.00
N ARG A 55 -0.62 11.17 -7.26
CA ARG A 55 0.45 11.59 -8.20
C ARG A 55 1.84 11.23 -7.65
N PHE A 56 2.08 11.53 -6.38
CA PHE A 56 3.31 11.14 -5.69
C PHE A 56 3.51 9.63 -5.73
N ASP A 57 2.47 8.86 -5.42
CA ASP A 57 2.53 7.38 -5.35
C ASP A 57 2.86 6.76 -6.71
N VAL A 58 2.26 7.25 -7.81
CA VAL A 58 2.62 6.78 -9.16
C VAL A 58 4.10 7.02 -9.45
N LEU A 59 4.60 8.23 -9.20
CA LEU A 59 6.01 8.54 -9.44
C LEU A 59 6.93 7.69 -8.56
N ALA A 60 6.57 7.47 -7.30
CA ALA A 60 7.33 6.67 -6.35
C ALA A 60 7.40 5.19 -6.76
N GLN A 61 6.28 4.60 -7.21
CA GLN A 61 6.24 3.21 -7.69
C GLN A 61 7.07 3.02 -8.96
N LEU A 62 7.05 3.98 -9.85
CA LEU A 62 7.88 3.94 -11.06
C LEU A 62 9.38 4.12 -10.75
N ASP A 63 9.74 4.94 -9.75
CA ASP A 63 11.13 5.04 -9.31
C ASP A 63 11.59 3.77 -8.61
N LEU A 64 10.73 3.12 -7.83
CA LEU A 64 11.01 1.83 -7.21
C LEU A 64 11.29 0.76 -8.28
N ALA A 65 10.42 0.63 -9.29
CA ALA A 65 10.61 -0.29 -10.40
C ALA A 65 11.97 -0.04 -11.11
N ARG A 66 12.31 1.24 -11.36
CA ARG A 66 13.59 1.63 -11.94
C ARG A 66 14.79 1.19 -11.09
N ARG A 67 14.70 1.29 -9.76
CA ARG A 67 15.74 0.80 -8.82
C ARG A 67 15.85 -0.73 -8.83
N GLU A 68 14.73 -1.42 -9.01
CA GLU A 68 14.64 -2.87 -9.20
C GLU A 68 15.14 -3.31 -10.59
N ARG A 69 15.62 -2.38 -11.44
CA ARG A 69 16.06 -2.59 -12.82
C ARG A 69 14.94 -3.07 -13.76
N VAL A 70 13.69 -2.77 -13.40
CA VAL A 70 12.54 -2.97 -14.26
C VAL A 70 12.37 -1.73 -15.15
N PRO A 71 12.31 -1.87 -16.49
CA PRO A 71 12.29 -0.72 -17.41
C PRO A 71 11.02 0.13 -17.34
N GLY A 72 9.97 -0.38 -16.70
CA GLY A 72 8.70 0.27 -16.47
C GLY A 72 7.65 -0.74 -16.01
N LEU A 73 6.44 -0.27 -15.72
CA LEU A 73 5.33 -1.09 -15.26
C LEU A 73 4.18 -1.04 -16.26
N THR A 74 3.47 -2.15 -16.43
CA THR A 74 2.16 -2.16 -17.11
C THR A 74 1.12 -1.46 -16.25
N MET A 75 -0.01 -1.07 -16.86
CA MET A 75 -1.13 -0.47 -16.12
C MET A 75 -1.66 -1.41 -15.03
N SER A 76 -1.74 -2.72 -15.31
CA SER A 76 -2.18 -3.74 -14.33
C SER A 76 -1.21 -3.90 -13.17
N GLU A 77 0.11 -3.89 -13.42
CA GLU A 77 1.12 -3.94 -12.37
C GLU A 77 1.10 -2.69 -11.50
N LEU A 78 0.95 -1.51 -12.12
CA LEU A 78 0.88 -0.24 -11.41
C LEU A 78 -0.39 -0.16 -10.55
N SER A 79 -1.56 -0.57 -11.08
CA SER A 79 -2.81 -0.69 -10.35
C SER A 79 -2.68 -1.61 -9.14
N ARG A 80 -2.10 -2.79 -9.31
CA ARG A 80 -1.86 -3.75 -8.22
C ARG A 80 -0.91 -3.20 -7.14
N ARG A 81 0.18 -2.52 -7.53
CA ARG A 81 1.13 -1.91 -6.58
C ARG A 81 0.49 -0.78 -5.79
N LEU A 82 -0.38 0.01 -6.42
CA LEU A 82 -1.07 1.14 -5.82
C LEU A 82 -2.37 0.77 -5.10
N MET A 83 -2.86 -0.46 -5.27
CA MET A 83 -4.14 -0.94 -4.72
C MET A 83 -5.34 -0.05 -5.15
N VAL A 84 -5.34 0.42 -6.40
CA VAL A 84 -6.40 1.27 -6.96
C VAL A 84 -7.03 0.63 -8.20
N THR A 85 -8.24 1.07 -8.55
CA THR A 85 -8.92 0.60 -9.75
C THR A 85 -8.28 1.17 -11.02
N ASN A 86 -8.33 0.41 -12.12
CA ASN A 86 -7.75 0.82 -13.40
C ASN A 86 -8.34 2.11 -13.97
N GLY A 87 -9.63 2.40 -13.74
CA GLY A 87 -10.29 3.60 -14.26
C GLY A 87 -9.66 4.90 -13.72
N ASN A 88 -9.53 5.02 -12.41
CA ASN A 88 -8.91 6.17 -11.77
C ASN A 88 -7.44 6.33 -12.15
N LEU A 89 -6.73 5.21 -12.30
CA LEU A 89 -5.33 5.19 -12.66
C LEU A 89 -5.09 5.70 -14.10
N THR A 90 -5.96 5.36 -15.05
CA THR A 90 -5.83 5.75 -16.46
C THR A 90 -5.80 7.27 -16.61
N THR A 91 -6.77 7.97 -16.07
CA THR A 91 -6.83 9.43 -16.12
C THR A 91 -5.61 10.08 -15.45
N LEU A 92 -5.16 9.52 -14.33
CA LEU A 92 -3.99 10.02 -13.62
C LEU A 92 -2.71 9.84 -14.45
N VAL A 93 -2.51 8.68 -15.04
CA VAL A 93 -1.36 8.36 -15.90
C VAL A 93 -1.37 9.24 -17.17
N GLU A 94 -2.53 9.50 -17.78
CA GLU A 94 -2.66 10.41 -18.92
C GLU A 94 -2.22 11.83 -18.58
N ARG A 95 -2.66 12.37 -17.43
CA ARG A 95 -2.25 13.70 -16.95
C ARG A 95 -0.75 13.78 -16.72
N LEU A 96 -0.18 12.79 -16.00
CA LEU A 96 1.27 12.76 -15.74
C LEU A 96 2.09 12.62 -17.03
N ALA A 97 1.58 11.90 -18.04
CA ALA A 97 2.22 11.78 -19.36
C ALA A 97 2.15 13.10 -20.13
N HIS A 98 1.02 13.79 -20.11
CA HIS A 98 0.86 15.13 -20.71
C HIS A 98 1.84 16.14 -20.09
N GLU A 99 2.03 16.08 -18.78
CA GLU A 99 3.02 16.89 -18.05
C GLU A 99 4.47 16.42 -18.26
N LYS A 100 4.68 15.39 -19.06
CA LYS A 100 6.02 14.79 -19.36
C LYS A 100 6.77 14.26 -18.14
N LEU A 101 6.06 13.98 -17.04
CA LEU A 101 6.66 13.38 -15.84
C LEU A 101 6.84 11.86 -15.97
N ILE A 102 6.03 11.24 -16.78
CA ILE A 102 6.11 9.82 -17.14
C ILE A 102 6.04 9.67 -18.67
N ARG A 103 6.48 8.51 -19.16
CA ARG A 103 6.38 8.11 -20.56
C ARG A 103 5.59 6.82 -20.68
N ARG A 104 4.73 6.75 -21.69
CA ARG A 104 4.08 5.52 -22.12
C ARG A 104 4.75 5.04 -23.41
N ALA A 105 5.08 3.78 -23.46
CA ALA A 105 5.63 3.11 -24.65
C ALA A 105 4.93 1.78 -24.85
N THR A 106 4.77 1.37 -26.07
CA THR A 106 4.30 0.02 -26.39
C THR A 106 5.37 -0.99 -25.98
N SER A 107 4.99 -2.10 -25.36
CA SER A 107 5.91 -3.17 -25.00
C SER A 107 6.56 -3.76 -26.24
N ALA A 108 7.85 -4.02 -26.17
CA ALA A 108 8.56 -4.70 -27.26
C ALA A 108 8.14 -6.18 -27.43
N SER A 109 7.68 -6.80 -26.34
CA SER A 109 7.26 -8.21 -26.32
C SER A 109 5.78 -8.41 -26.68
N ASP A 110 4.92 -7.42 -26.39
CA ASP A 110 3.50 -7.47 -26.74
C ASP A 110 2.99 -6.06 -27.07
N LYS A 111 2.67 -5.84 -28.34
CA LYS A 111 2.16 -4.57 -28.88
C LYS A 111 0.82 -4.12 -28.27
N ARG A 112 0.09 -5.01 -27.57
CA ARG A 112 -1.15 -4.70 -26.85
C ARG A 112 -0.90 -4.13 -25.46
N MET A 113 0.32 -4.28 -24.93
CA MET A 113 0.69 -3.81 -23.61
C MET A 113 1.40 -2.46 -23.66
N SER A 114 0.95 -1.53 -22.84
CA SER A 114 1.59 -0.24 -22.62
C SER A 114 2.43 -0.28 -21.36
N ILE A 115 3.70 0.07 -21.48
CA ILE A 115 4.66 0.21 -20.39
C ILE A 115 4.74 1.68 -19.98
N VAL A 116 4.56 1.94 -18.71
CA VAL A 116 4.69 3.26 -18.09
C VAL A 116 6.04 3.34 -17.40
N SER A 117 6.80 4.38 -17.67
CA SER A 117 8.11 4.59 -17.06
C SER A 117 8.32 6.05 -16.64
N LEU A 118 9.16 6.26 -15.62
CA LEU A 118 9.51 7.57 -15.11
C LEU A 118 10.44 8.30 -16.09
N THR A 119 10.18 9.58 -16.35
CA THR A 119 11.10 10.42 -17.11
C THR A 119 12.15 11.07 -16.19
N PRO A 120 13.24 11.65 -16.74
CA PRO A 120 14.16 12.47 -15.94
C PRO A 120 13.46 13.66 -15.25
N ALA A 121 12.43 14.26 -15.87
CA ALA A 121 11.64 15.32 -15.26
C ALA A 121 10.81 14.77 -14.07
N GLY A 122 10.12 13.65 -14.26
CA GLY A 122 9.38 12.99 -13.19
C GLY A 122 10.28 12.58 -12.03
N LYS A 123 11.50 12.12 -12.32
CA LYS A 123 12.49 11.80 -11.27
C LYS A 123 12.87 13.04 -10.47
N ARG A 124 13.19 14.15 -11.11
CA ARG A 124 13.50 15.41 -10.41
C ARG A 124 12.33 15.89 -9.54
N THR A 125 11.11 15.83 -10.07
CA THR A 125 9.89 16.18 -9.32
C THR A 125 9.72 15.30 -8.08
N LEU A 126 9.89 13.98 -8.21
CA LEU A 126 9.83 13.06 -7.07
C LEU A 126 10.95 13.33 -6.06
N ASP A 127 12.18 13.57 -6.53
CA ASP A 127 13.33 13.82 -5.65
C ASP A 127 13.17 15.10 -4.82
N ALA A 128 12.52 16.11 -5.35
CA ALA A 128 12.21 17.34 -4.61
C ALA A 128 11.24 17.10 -3.44
N MET A 129 10.32 16.12 -3.55
CA MET A 129 9.33 15.79 -2.54
C MET A 129 9.80 14.75 -1.52
N THR A 130 10.64 13.82 -1.95
CA THR A 130 11.01 12.64 -1.15
C THR A 130 11.64 12.96 0.22
N PRO A 131 12.53 13.95 0.37
CA PRO A 131 13.11 14.28 1.69
C PRO A 131 12.05 14.77 2.68
N ALA A 132 11.14 15.64 2.23
CA ALA A 132 10.05 16.14 3.06
C ALA A 132 9.10 15.02 3.46
N HIS A 133 8.67 14.19 2.49
CA HIS A 133 7.82 13.02 2.74
C HIS A 133 8.46 12.07 3.77
N ARG A 134 9.74 11.75 3.62
CA ARG A 134 10.47 10.90 4.58
C ARG A 134 10.45 11.52 5.98
N LYS A 135 10.71 12.83 6.10
CA LYS A 135 10.68 13.55 7.38
C LYS A 135 9.31 13.46 8.04
N TRP A 136 8.23 13.57 7.28
CA TRP A 136 6.87 13.47 7.82
C TRP A 136 6.58 12.07 8.35
N ILE A 137 6.91 11.03 7.58
CA ILE A 137 6.72 9.64 8.03
C ILE A 137 7.54 9.36 9.29
N VAL A 138 8.82 9.73 9.32
CA VAL A 138 9.66 9.57 10.52
C VAL A 138 9.04 10.26 11.73
N GLY A 139 8.53 11.49 11.57
CA GLY A 139 7.87 12.22 12.65
C GLY A 139 6.60 11.55 13.17
N MET A 140 5.78 10.97 12.28
CA MET A 140 4.55 10.24 12.66
C MET A 140 4.86 8.93 13.42
N PHE A 141 6.00 8.32 13.15
CA PHE A 141 6.47 7.12 13.85
C PHE A 141 7.37 7.42 15.06
N GLY A 142 7.55 8.69 15.41
CA GLY A 142 8.46 9.13 16.47
C GLY A 142 8.05 8.71 17.89
N GLY A 143 6.78 8.30 18.10
CA GLY A 143 6.31 7.74 19.36
C GLY A 143 6.70 6.27 19.60
N LEU A 144 7.32 5.60 18.61
CA LEU A 144 7.76 4.21 18.71
C LEU A 144 9.29 4.14 18.84
N SER A 145 9.79 3.26 19.70
CA SER A 145 11.21 2.91 19.75
C SER A 145 11.65 2.18 18.46
N SER A 146 12.94 1.98 18.27
CA SER A 146 13.46 1.22 17.12
C SER A 146 12.97 -0.22 17.15
N GLU A 147 12.96 -0.85 18.32
CA GLU A 147 12.50 -2.22 18.55
C GLU A 147 11.00 -2.36 18.24
N GLU A 148 10.19 -1.40 18.71
CA GLU A 148 8.74 -1.39 18.44
C GLU A 148 8.44 -1.20 16.93
N ARG A 149 9.23 -0.41 16.22
CA ARG A 149 9.09 -0.27 14.77
C ARG A 149 9.42 -1.56 14.03
N GLU A 150 10.48 -2.26 14.44
CA GLU A 150 10.85 -3.57 13.87
C GLU A 150 9.77 -4.64 14.16
N GLN A 151 9.23 -4.67 15.37
CA GLN A 151 8.13 -5.56 15.73
C GLN A 151 6.88 -5.27 14.89
N LEU A 152 6.50 -4.01 14.75
CA LEU A 152 5.38 -3.59 13.92
C LEU A 152 5.59 -4.00 12.45
N TYR A 153 6.79 -3.78 11.90
CA TYR A 153 7.14 -4.17 10.54
C TYR A 153 7.01 -5.70 10.34
N ALA A 154 7.53 -6.48 11.27
CA ALA A 154 7.44 -7.94 11.23
C ALA A 154 5.99 -8.44 11.32
N LEU A 155 5.18 -7.86 12.21
CA LEU A 155 3.76 -8.22 12.38
C LEU A 155 2.93 -7.87 11.14
N LEU A 156 3.15 -6.69 10.55
CA LEU A 156 2.50 -6.30 9.29
C LEU A 156 2.92 -7.20 8.12
N GLY A 157 4.17 -7.67 8.11
CA GLY A 157 4.66 -8.65 7.15
C GLY A 157 3.92 -10.00 7.25
N LYS A 158 3.76 -10.53 8.47
CA LYS A 158 2.98 -11.74 8.74
C LYS A 158 1.52 -11.58 8.33
N LEU A 159 0.89 -10.47 8.73
CA LEU A 159 -0.50 -10.18 8.38
C LEU A 159 -0.69 -10.15 6.86
N ARG A 160 0.21 -9.49 6.12
CA ARG A 160 0.16 -9.44 4.65
C ARG A 160 0.23 -10.82 4.01
N THR A 161 1.06 -11.72 4.53
CA THR A 161 1.15 -13.11 4.06
C THR A 161 -0.16 -13.84 4.32
N SER A 162 -0.67 -13.79 5.56
CA SER A 162 -1.93 -14.42 5.94
C SER A 162 -3.12 -13.96 5.08
N ILE A 163 -3.21 -12.66 4.78
CA ILE A 163 -4.26 -12.13 3.89
C ILE A 163 -4.12 -12.71 2.47
N ARG A 164 -2.90 -12.79 1.93
CA ARG A 164 -2.69 -13.37 0.59
C ARG A 164 -3.10 -14.83 0.53
N ASP A 165 -2.74 -15.59 1.54
CA ASP A 165 -3.04 -17.02 1.62
C ASP A 165 -4.56 -17.23 1.69
N SER A 166 -5.27 -16.45 2.51
CA SER A 166 -6.73 -16.53 2.60
C SER A 166 -7.45 -16.14 1.31
N LEU A 167 -6.94 -15.14 0.58
CA LEU A 167 -7.52 -14.72 -0.71
C LEU A 167 -7.16 -15.66 -1.87
N SER A 168 -6.18 -16.56 -1.68
CA SER A 168 -5.77 -17.55 -2.68
C SER A 168 -6.49 -18.89 -2.52
N GLN A 169 -7.17 -19.11 -1.41
CA GLN A 169 -8.03 -20.28 -1.21
C GLN A 169 -9.38 -19.99 -1.88
N PRO A 170 -9.88 -20.89 -2.77
CA PRO A 170 -11.25 -20.76 -3.27
C PRO A 170 -12.18 -20.81 -2.07
N GLU A 171 -13.17 -19.88 -2.02
CA GLU A 171 -14.29 -19.98 -1.09
C GLU A 171 -14.99 -21.29 -1.39
N ASP A 172 -14.84 -22.29 -0.52
CA ASP A 172 -15.67 -23.48 -0.54
C ASP A 172 -17.11 -23.04 -0.28
N ALA A 173 -17.89 -23.03 -1.36
CA ALA A 173 -19.32 -22.71 -1.36
C ALA A 173 -20.14 -23.82 -0.71
#